data_d5890e76019fe4f6da3f880fa7785206
#
_entry.id   d5890e76019fe4f6da3f880fa7785206
#
_cell.length_a   1.000
_cell.length_b   1.000
_cell.length_c   1.000
_cell.angle_alpha   90.00
_cell.angle_beta   90.00
_cell.angle_gamma   90.00
#
_symmetry.space_group_name_H-M   'P 1'
#
loop_
_entity.id
_entity.type
_entity.pdbx_description
1 polymer ?
#
loop_
_entity_poly.entity_id
_entity_poly.type
_entity_poly.pdbx_seq_one_letter_code
_entity_poly.pdbx_strand_id
1 'polypeptide(L)'
;MDAVIDRAAGCLAGLALGDAMGMPGELWVPERIRATWGWLQGFHPAPSGHAIVDGFVAGQVTDDTQQAFMLAATIRDAAGEVRAADVARELVAWADRVGASEGSFLGPSSARAIELLRSGADPRTTGSGGDTNGAAMRIAPVGLVRRPGDLDALTDAVTEASVMSHDTGVAISGACLIAGVVSAAMEGADLPGAIETGIAAARRGRERGEQTVAASVPARARLAVELAGGGTDDETFLRELYDLVGAWVTTTESVPAAVGVLVRGGGDPVRVTELAANLGGDTDTIGAMAGAMAGAFAGLGAIPTATLDVLTSVNDIDPVAMGTALVGVRR
;
A
#
# COMPACT_ATOMS: atom_id res chain seq x y z
N MET A 1 -25.55 0.67 -0.50
CA MET A 1 -24.49 -0.36 -0.44
C MET A 1 -24.36 -0.81 1.00
N ASP A 2 -24.10 -2.08 1.26
CA ASP A 2 -23.79 -2.58 2.60
C ASP A 2 -22.53 -1.86 3.14
N ALA A 3 -22.52 -1.51 4.45
CA ALA A 3 -21.42 -0.74 5.02
C ALA A 3 -20.07 -1.46 4.95
N VAL A 4 -20.06 -2.79 5.00
CA VAL A 4 -18.83 -3.59 4.89
C VAL A 4 -18.33 -3.61 3.45
N ILE A 5 -19.24 -3.71 2.47
CA ILE A 5 -18.91 -3.61 1.04
C ILE A 5 -18.44 -2.19 0.71
N ASP A 6 -19.07 -1.15 1.28
CA ASP A 6 -18.67 0.24 1.09
C ASP A 6 -17.22 0.49 1.56
N ARG A 7 -16.85 -0.03 2.72
CA ARG A 7 -15.48 0.04 3.24
C ARG A 7 -14.49 -0.75 2.40
N ALA A 8 -14.86 -1.96 1.96
CA ALA A 8 -13.98 -2.78 1.12
C ALA A 8 -13.72 -2.12 -0.24
N ALA A 9 -14.77 -1.62 -0.89
CA ALA A 9 -14.66 -0.87 -2.12
C ALA A 9 -13.88 0.44 -1.92
N GLY A 10 -14.13 1.14 -0.81
CA GLY A 10 -13.40 2.33 -0.40
C GLY A 10 -11.91 2.08 -0.21
N CYS A 11 -11.54 0.95 0.42
CA CYS A 11 -10.15 0.53 0.57
C CYS A 11 -9.43 0.39 -0.79
N LEU A 12 -10.03 -0.34 -1.72
CA LEU A 12 -9.44 -0.58 -3.05
C LEU A 12 -9.42 0.70 -3.91
N ALA A 13 -10.47 1.51 -3.83
CA ALA A 13 -10.53 2.79 -4.54
C ALA A 13 -9.56 3.83 -3.92
N GLY A 14 -9.44 3.86 -2.59
CA GLY A 14 -8.49 4.72 -1.89
C GLY A 14 -7.03 4.35 -2.19
N LEU A 15 -6.73 3.05 -2.30
CA LEU A 15 -5.44 2.57 -2.76
C LEU A 15 -5.11 3.13 -4.15
N ALA A 16 -6.01 2.93 -5.13
CA ALA A 16 -5.83 3.43 -6.49
C ALA A 16 -5.77 4.97 -6.56
N LEU A 17 -6.52 5.67 -5.69
CA LEU A 17 -6.48 7.12 -5.59
C LEU A 17 -5.11 7.61 -5.15
N GLY A 18 -4.54 6.98 -4.11
CA GLY A 18 -3.25 7.37 -3.57
C GLY A 18 -2.09 7.09 -4.51
N ASP A 19 -2.09 5.93 -5.14
CA ASP A 19 -1.17 5.54 -6.19
C ASP A 19 -1.19 6.55 -7.35
N ALA A 20 -2.34 6.74 -7.99
CA ALA A 20 -2.48 7.63 -9.15
C ALA A 20 -2.21 9.12 -8.83
N MET A 21 -2.47 9.57 -7.59
CA MET A 21 -2.17 10.95 -7.17
C MET A 21 -0.69 11.13 -6.85
N GLY A 22 -0.04 10.12 -6.26
CA GLY A 22 1.39 10.15 -5.92
C GLY A 22 2.31 9.94 -7.13
N MET A 23 1.86 9.17 -8.12
CA MET A 23 2.62 8.77 -9.31
C MET A 23 3.42 9.90 -9.99
N PRO A 24 2.87 11.11 -10.23
CA PRO A 24 3.63 12.15 -10.92
C PRO A 24 4.85 12.68 -10.16
N GLY A 25 4.86 12.53 -8.84
CA GLY A 25 5.93 12.98 -7.93
C GLY A 25 6.87 11.87 -7.47
N GLU A 26 6.68 10.64 -7.94
CA GLU A 26 7.44 9.46 -7.51
C GLU A 26 8.96 9.71 -7.57
N LEU A 27 9.65 9.37 -6.48
CA LEU A 27 11.08 9.53 -6.25
C LEU A 27 11.62 10.97 -6.42
N TRP A 28 10.75 11.97 -6.35
CA TRP A 28 11.15 13.36 -6.32
C TRP A 28 11.31 13.87 -4.89
N VAL A 29 12.26 14.79 -4.71
CA VAL A 29 12.40 15.52 -3.44
C VAL A 29 11.23 16.50 -3.27
N PRO A 30 10.82 16.82 -2.02
CA PRO A 30 9.68 17.73 -1.75
C PRO A 30 9.81 19.09 -2.46
N GLU A 31 11.01 19.63 -2.54
CA GLU A 31 11.29 20.92 -3.19
C GLU A 31 10.96 20.90 -4.68
N ARG A 32 11.21 19.76 -5.36
CA ARG A 32 10.91 19.62 -6.78
C ARG A 32 9.40 19.53 -7.02
N ILE A 33 8.67 18.78 -6.19
CA ILE A 33 7.21 18.70 -6.22
C ILE A 33 6.61 20.10 -6.04
N ARG A 34 7.07 20.82 -5.02
CA ARG A 34 6.60 22.18 -4.73
C ARG A 34 6.95 23.17 -5.85
N ALA A 35 8.13 23.11 -6.43
CA ALA A 35 8.52 23.97 -7.55
C ALA A 35 7.67 23.70 -8.81
N THR A 36 7.20 22.47 -8.99
CA THR A 36 6.42 22.07 -10.17
C THR A 36 4.94 22.41 -10.04
N TRP A 37 4.32 22.12 -8.89
CA TRP A 37 2.87 22.26 -8.69
C TRP A 37 2.46 23.23 -7.57
N GLY A 38 3.41 23.78 -6.79
CA GLY A 38 3.10 24.45 -5.54
C GLY A 38 2.61 23.48 -4.49
N TRP A 39 1.38 22.99 -4.67
CA TRP A 39 0.77 21.88 -3.93
C TRP A 39 0.08 20.96 -4.92
N LEU A 40 0.47 19.69 -4.96
CA LEU A 40 -0.10 18.72 -5.87
C LEU A 40 -1.49 18.32 -5.37
N GLN A 41 -2.52 18.56 -6.17
CA GLN A 41 -3.92 18.18 -5.92
C GLN A 41 -4.53 17.55 -7.15
N GLY A 42 -5.32 16.48 -6.93
CA GLY A 42 -5.96 15.76 -8.02
C GLY A 42 -4.95 15.00 -8.90
N PHE A 43 -5.41 14.59 -10.06
CA PHE A 43 -4.59 13.79 -10.97
C PHE A 43 -3.84 14.66 -11.97
N HIS A 44 -2.56 14.39 -12.12
CA HIS A 44 -1.69 14.97 -13.12
C HIS A 44 -1.04 13.88 -13.96
N PRO A 45 -0.74 14.15 -15.24
CA PRO A 45 0.10 13.24 -16.01
C PRO A 45 1.53 13.25 -15.45
N ALA A 46 2.26 12.18 -15.67
CA ALA A 46 3.68 12.14 -15.38
C ALA A 46 4.41 13.25 -16.15
N PRO A 47 5.34 13.99 -15.51
CA PRO A 47 6.17 14.97 -16.21
C PRO A 47 7.01 14.29 -17.29
N SER A 48 7.12 14.95 -18.46
CA SER A 48 7.93 14.43 -19.57
C SER A 48 9.38 14.18 -19.15
N GLY A 49 9.90 13.00 -19.47
CA GLY A 49 11.24 12.55 -19.07
C GLY A 49 11.32 12.11 -17.61
N HIS A 50 10.18 11.75 -16.99
CA HIS A 50 10.20 11.14 -15.67
C HIS A 50 10.92 9.79 -15.70
N ALA A 51 11.82 9.54 -14.75
CA ALA A 51 12.72 8.38 -14.78
C ALA A 51 11.99 7.03 -14.71
N ILE A 52 10.79 6.99 -14.09
CA ILE A 52 10.02 5.76 -13.83
C ILE A 52 8.75 5.72 -14.69
N VAL A 53 7.92 6.75 -14.63
CA VAL A 53 6.55 6.75 -15.16
C VAL A 53 6.36 7.63 -16.40
N ASP A 54 7.42 7.87 -17.18
CA ASP A 54 7.33 8.70 -18.39
C ASP A 54 6.21 8.21 -19.34
N GLY A 55 5.37 9.14 -19.77
CA GLY A 55 4.22 8.84 -20.62
C GLY A 55 2.94 8.41 -19.89
N PHE A 56 2.95 8.25 -18.56
CA PHE A 56 1.74 7.95 -17.82
C PHE A 56 0.77 9.13 -17.84
N VAL A 57 -0.51 8.83 -18.04
CA VAL A 57 -1.57 9.84 -18.11
C VAL A 57 -2.14 10.17 -16.72
N ALA A 58 -2.85 11.28 -16.61
CA ALA A 58 -3.51 11.68 -15.36
C ALA A 58 -4.49 10.60 -14.88
N GLY A 59 -4.37 10.19 -13.62
CA GLY A 59 -5.20 9.14 -13.03
C GLY A 59 -4.73 7.71 -13.32
N GLN A 60 -3.64 7.52 -14.05
CA GLN A 60 -3.07 6.19 -14.30
C GLN A 60 -2.37 5.69 -13.03
N VAL A 61 -2.62 4.41 -12.70
CA VAL A 61 -2.01 3.71 -11.56
C VAL A 61 -0.73 3.00 -11.95
N THR A 62 0.11 2.70 -10.95
CA THR A 62 1.37 1.99 -11.08
C THR A 62 1.21 0.49 -10.75
N ASP A 63 2.32 -0.18 -10.46
CA ASP A 63 2.31 -1.57 -10.02
C ASP A 63 1.70 -1.77 -8.63
N ASP A 64 1.63 -0.75 -7.80
CA ASP A 64 0.96 -0.79 -6.49
C ASP A 64 -0.48 -1.26 -6.59
N THR A 65 -1.29 -0.55 -7.36
CA THR A 65 -2.69 -0.92 -7.59
C THR A 65 -2.82 -2.19 -8.40
N GLN A 66 -2.01 -2.37 -9.42
CA GLN A 66 -2.07 -3.55 -10.27
C GLN A 66 -1.78 -4.83 -9.49
N GLN A 67 -0.75 -4.83 -8.64
CA GLN A 67 -0.41 -5.98 -7.79
C GLN A 67 -1.43 -6.18 -6.66
N ALA A 68 -2.00 -5.10 -6.09
CA ALA A 68 -3.07 -5.23 -5.10
C ALA A 68 -4.33 -5.89 -5.70
N PHE A 69 -4.75 -5.49 -6.90
CA PHE A 69 -5.88 -6.10 -7.59
C PHE A 69 -5.56 -7.54 -8.05
N MET A 70 -4.34 -7.83 -8.46
CA MET A 70 -3.88 -9.20 -8.73
C MET A 70 -3.99 -10.07 -7.47
N LEU A 71 -3.51 -9.59 -6.31
CA LEU A 71 -3.62 -10.31 -5.03
C LEU A 71 -5.09 -10.48 -4.61
N ALA A 72 -5.92 -9.45 -4.78
CA ALA A 72 -7.36 -9.52 -4.53
C ALA A 72 -8.05 -10.62 -5.35
N ALA A 73 -7.74 -10.69 -6.65
CA ALA A 73 -8.25 -11.73 -7.54
C ALA A 73 -7.78 -13.13 -7.12
N THR A 74 -6.50 -13.26 -6.76
CA THR A 74 -5.93 -14.53 -6.26
C THR A 74 -6.66 -15.02 -5.01
N ILE A 75 -6.91 -14.12 -4.05
CA ILE A 75 -7.64 -14.43 -2.80
C ILE A 75 -9.10 -14.80 -3.10
N ARG A 76 -9.78 -14.06 -3.95
CA ARG A 76 -11.16 -14.34 -4.38
C ARG A 76 -11.26 -15.75 -4.99
N ASP A 77 -10.38 -16.06 -5.94
CA ASP A 77 -10.41 -17.31 -6.70
C ASP A 77 -10.02 -18.52 -5.84
N ALA A 78 -9.25 -18.30 -4.78
CA ALA A 78 -8.93 -19.28 -3.75
C ALA A 78 -9.95 -19.32 -2.59
N ALA A 79 -11.14 -18.72 -2.76
CA ALA A 79 -12.22 -18.67 -1.75
C ALA A 79 -11.71 -18.15 -0.38
N GLY A 80 -10.88 -17.11 -0.39
CA GLY A 80 -10.34 -16.45 0.80
C GLY A 80 -9.04 -17.05 1.34
N GLU A 81 -8.50 -18.12 0.73
CA GLU A 81 -7.19 -18.64 1.10
C GLU A 81 -6.08 -17.78 0.49
N VAL A 82 -4.94 -17.70 1.21
CA VAL A 82 -3.73 -17.04 0.74
C VAL A 82 -2.61 -18.09 0.76
N ARG A 83 -2.03 -18.38 -0.40
CA ARG A 83 -0.97 -19.36 -0.55
C ARG A 83 0.18 -18.78 -1.37
N ALA A 84 1.39 -18.88 -0.86
CA ALA A 84 2.59 -18.33 -1.51
C ALA A 84 2.76 -18.81 -2.97
N ALA A 85 2.47 -20.08 -3.25
CA ALA A 85 2.56 -20.63 -4.61
C ALA A 85 1.56 -20.00 -5.59
N ASP A 86 0.33 -19.69 -5.13
CA ASP A 86 -0.68 -19.06 -5.97
C ASP A 86 -0.31 -17.59 -6.23
N VAL A 87 0.11 -16.86 -5.19
CA VAL A 87 0.55 -15.46 -5.35
C VAL A 87 1.79 -15.37 -6.24
N ALA A 88 2.76 -16.26 -6.08
CA ALA A 88 3.97 -16.30 -6.91
C ALA A 88 3.63 -16.52 -8.39
N ARG A 89 2.73 -17.46 -8.68
CA ARG A 89 2.28 -17.75 -10.05
C ARG A 89 1.64 -16.53 -10.70
N GLU A 90 0.72 -15.87 -9.97
CA GLU A 90 0.01 -14.69 -10.47
C GLU A 90 0.94 -13.47 -10.58
N LEU A 91 1.93 -13.33 -9.70
CA LEU A 91 2.93 -12.26 -9.77
C LEU A 91 3.77 -12.38 -11.05
N VAL A 92 4.22 -13.60 -11.42
CA VAL A 92 4.94 -13.85 -12.68
C VAL A 92 4.03 -13.58 -13.87
N ALA A 93 2.79 -14.09 -13.84
CA ALA A 93 1.83 -13.86 -14.93
C ALA A 93 1.47 -12.37 -15.11
N TRP A 94 1.38 -11.61 -14.02
CA TRP A 94 1.20 -10.15 -14.07
C TRP A 94 2.44 -9.50 -14.72
N ALA A 95 3.64 -9.83 -14.26
CA ALA A 95 4.87 -9.26 -14.80
C ALA A 95 5.03 -9.51 -16.31
N ASP A 96 4.63 -10.70 -16.78
CA ASP A 96 4.65 -11.05 -18.20
C ASP A 96 3.63 -10.24 -19.02
N ARG A 97 2.42 -10.00 -18.47
CA ARG A 97 1.37 -9.20 -19.15
C ARG A 97 1.77 -7.74 -19.33
N VAL A 98 2.41 -7.14 -18.32
CA VAL A 98 2.76 -5.71 -18.32
C VAL A 98 4.16 -5.42 -18.87
N GLY A 99 4.91 -6.46 -19.27
CA GLY A 99 6.29 -6.31 -19.73
C GLY A 99 7.24 -5.79 -18.64
N ALA A 100 6.97 -6.13 -17.39
CA ALA A 100 7.66 -5.57 -16.23
C ALA A 100 9.19 -5.85 -16.20
N SER A 101 9.66 -6.83 -16.97
CA SER A 101 11.10 -7.10 -17.11
C SER A 101 11.84 -6.05 -17.94
N GLU A 102 11.12 -5.29 -18.76
CA GLU A 102 11.66 -4.29 -19.69
C GLU A 102 11.45 -2.87 -19.16
N GLY A 103 10.62 -2.71 -18.09
CA GLY A 103 10.27 -1.43 -17.49
C GLY A 103 11.07 -1.12 -16.23
N SER A 104 11.16 0.16 -15.90
CA SER A 104 11.88 0.67 -14.73
C SER A 104 11.02 0.76 -13.45
N PHE A 105 9.73 0.41 -13.51
CA PHE A 105 8.76 0.63 -12.42
C PHE A 105 8.68 -0.51 -11.39
N LEU A 106 9.43 -1.60 -11.57
CA LEU A 106 9.51 -2.67 -10.55
C LEU A 106 10.57 -2.35 -9.50
N GLY A 107 10.18 -2.40 -8.23
CA GLY A 107 11.13 -2.37 -7.13
C GLY A 107 12.14 -3.54 -7.18
N PRO A 108 13.39 -3.33 -6.67
CA PRO A 108 14.49 -4.27 -6.84
C PRO A 108 14.22 -5.67 -6.23
N SER A 109 13.50 -5.74 -5.12
CA SER A 109 13.14 -7.01 -4.47
C SER A 109 12.17 -7.82 -5.32
N SER A 110 11.15 -7.18 -5.89
CA SER A 110 10.17 -7.82 -6.77
C SER A 110 10.80 -8.27 -8.08
N ALA A 111 11.65 -7.45 -8.70
CA ALA A 111 12.34 -7.77 -9.95
C ALA A 111 13.20 -9.05 -9.79
N ARG A 112 14.04 -9.09 -8.74
CA ARG A 112 14.86 -10.26 -8.42
C ARG A 112 14.02 -11.51 -8.16
N ALA A 113 12.94 -11.38 -7.40
CA ALA A 113 12.07 -12.50 -7.07
C ALA A 113 11.40 -13.11 -8.32
N ILE A 114 10.88 -12.24 -9.21
CA ILE A 114 10.25 -12.67 -10.47
C ILE A 114 11.24 -13.44 -11.34
N GLU A 115 12.49 -13.00 -11.44
CA GLU A 115 13.53 -13.70 -12.20
C GLU A 115 13.81 -15.10 -11.62
N LEU A 116 13.94 -15.21 -10.29
CA LEU A 116 14.12 -16.49 -9.61
C LEU A 116 12.92 -17.42 -9.80
N LEU A 117 11.68 -16.89 -9.67
CA LEU A 117 10.46 -17.67 -9.90
C LEU A 117 10.36 -18.18 -11.33
N ARG A 118 10.71 -17.36 -12.33
CA ARG A 118 10.78 -17.78 -13.74
C ARG A 118 11.81 -18.90 -13.97
N SER A 119 12.87 -18.93 -13.19
CA SER A 119 13.86 -20.01 -13.24
C SER A 119 13.41 -21.31 -12.55
N GLY A 120 12.22 -21.32 -11.92
CA GLY A 120 11.65 -22.48 -11.23
C GLY A 120 12.07 -22.61 -9.77
N ALA A 121 12.58 -21.54 -9.14
CA ALA A 121 12.91 -21.56 -7.73
C ALA A 121 11.64 -21.68 -6.85
N ASP A 122 11.80 -22.26 -5.66
CA ASP A 122 10.73 -22.39 -4.68
C ASP A 122 10.27 -20.98 -4.22
N PRO A 123 8.97 -20.63 -4.34
CA PRO A 123 8.44 -19.36 -3.89
C PRO A 123 8.77 -19.00 -2.44
N ARG A 124 9.02 -19.99 -1.59
CA ARG A 124 9.39 -19.77 -0.19
C ARG A 124 10.84 -19.34 0.03
N THR A 125 11.64 -19.30 -1.03
CA THR A 125 13.07 -18.93 -0.97
C THR A 125 13.42 -17.70 -1.80
N THR A 126 12.53 -17.29 -2.69
CA THR A 126 12.82 -16.22 -3.67
C THR A 126 12.79 -14.81 -3.06
N GLY A 127 12.12 -14.62 -1.92
CA GLY A 127 12.01 -13.32 -1.25
C GLY A 127 13.10 -13.02 -0.23
N SER A 128 14.10 -13.89 -0.04
CA SER A 128 15.20 -13.68 0.92
C SER A 128 15.88 -12.31 0.69
N GLY A 129 16.13 -11.58 1.79
CA GLY A 129 16.74 -10.26 1.76
C GLY A 129 15.85 -9.14 1.18
N GLY A 130 14.60 -9.40 0.80
CA GLY A 130 13.66 -8.36 0.36
C GLY A 130 13.15 -7.52 1.52
N ASP A 131 13.53 -6.24 1.57
CA ASP A 131 13.23 -5.30 2.66
C ASP A 131 12.52 -4.02 2.20
N THR A 132 12.24 -3.91 0.89
CA THR A 132 11.46 -2.82 0.32
C THR A 132 9.96 -2.99 0.62
N ASN A 133 9.18 -1.96 0.33
CA ASN A 133 7.75 -1.87 0.67
C ASN A 133 6.81 -2.66 -0.25
N GLY A 134 7.31 -3.35 -1.27
CA GLY A 134 6.49 -4.04 -2.27
C GLY A 134 5.53 -5.10 -1.70
N ALA A 135 5.82 -5.68 -0.51
CA ALA A 135 4.83 -6.50 0.18
C ALA A 135 3.72 -5.64 0.79
N ALA A 136 4.07 -4.50 1.42
CA ALA A 136 3.11 -3.64 2.12
C ALA A 136 2.16 -2.90 1.16
N MET A 137 2.65 -2.45 -0.01
CA MET A 137 1.87 -1.71 -1.00
C MET A 137 0.64 -2.50 -1.51
N ARG A 138 0.78 -3.81 -1.68
CA ARG A 138 -0.29 -4.67 -2.25
C ARG A 138 -1.12 -5.42 -1.20
N ILE A 139 -0.83 -5.28 0.11
CA ILE A 139 -1.35 -6.20 1.14
C ILE A 139 -2.79 -5.93 1.58
N ALA A 140 -3.34 -4.77 1.28
CA ALA A 140 -4.67 -4.37 1.73
C ALA A 140 -5.76 -5.45 1.53
N PRO A 141 -5.82 -6.22 0.43
CA PRO A 141 -6.77 -7.31 0.24
C PRO A 141 -6.74 -8.38 1.33
N VAL A 142 -5.58 -8.66 1.93
CA VAL A 142 -5.48 -9.58 3.08
C VAL A 142 -6.20 -9.00 4.30
N GLY A 143 -6.05 -7.71 4.58
CA GLY A 143 -6.79 -7.01 5.63
C GLY A 143 -8.30 -7.02 5.39
N LEU A 144 -8.74 -6.97 4.14
CA LEU A 144 -10.17 -7.07 3.79
C LEU A 144 -10.77 -8.45 4.11
N VAL A 145 -10.00 -9.54 4.01
CA VAL A 145 -10.52 -10.90 4.18
C VAL A 145 -10.18 -11.54 5.52
N ARG A 146 -9.33 -10.96 6.35
CA ARG A 146 -8.99 -11.44 7.70
C ARG A 146 -9.57 -10.52 8.76
N ARG A 147 -10.09 -11.12 9.86
CA ARG A 147 -10.64 -10.36 10.99
C ARG A 147 -9.57 -9.99 12.00
N PRO A 148 -9.64 -8.81 12.65
CA PRO A 148 -8.64 -8.36 13.61
C PRO A 148 -8.66 -9.13 14.93
N GLY A 149 -9.69 -9.94 15.18
CA GLY A 149 -9.79 -10.81 16.36
C GLY A 149 -8.78 -11.97 16.37
N ASP A 150 -8.22 -12.33 15.23
CA ASP A 150 -7.18 -13.36 15.09
C ASP A 150 -5.98 -12.79 14.33
N LEU A 151 -5.08 -12.13 15.09
CA LEU A 151 -3.87 -11.54 14.52
C LEU A 151 -2.85 -12.59 14.07
N ASP A 152 -2.92 -13.81 14.57
CA ASP A 152 -2.01 -14.87 14.13
C ASP A 152 -2.43 -15.36 12.73
N ALA A 153 -3.71 -15.62 12.50
CA ALA A 153 -4.23 -15.94 11.18
C ALA A 153 -4.01 -14.79 10.15
N LEU A 154 -4.15 -13.53 10.58
CA LEU A 154 -3.83 -12.38 9.74
C LEU A 154 -2.34 -12.35 9.39
N THR A 155 -1.45 -12.53 10.37
CA THR A 155 0.01 -12.52 10.17
C THR A 155 0.45 -13.67 9.26
N ASP A 156 -0.12 -14.85 9.42
CA ASP A 156 0.18 -16.02 8.57
C ASP A 156 -0.26 -15.76 7.11
N ALA A 157 -1.45 -15.19 6.90
CA ALA A 157 -1.91 -14.83 5.57
C ALA A 157 -1.04 -13.73 4.91
N VAL A 158 -0.62 -12.73 5.68
CA VAL A 158 0.33 -11.70 5.22
C VAL A 158 1.66 -12.31 4.86
N THR A 159 2.17 -13.24 5.65
CA THR A 159 3.43 -13.96 5.37
C THR A 159 3.33 -14.73 4.06
N GLU A 160 2.25 -15.50 3.85
CA GLU A 160 1.98 -16.22 2.60
C GLU A 160 1.88 -15.30 1.38
N ALA A 161 1.36 -14.08 1.54
CA ALA A 161 1.28 -13.08 0.47
C ALA A 161 2.61 -12.36 0.18
N SER A 162 3.61 -12.49 1.06
CA SER A 162 4.86 -11.72 1.02
C SER A 162 6.09 -12.56 0.70
N VAL A 163 6.17 -13.78 1.20
CA VAL A 163 7.38 -14.61 1.27
C VAL A 163 8.09 -14.79 -0.08
N MET A 164 7.34 -14.82 -1.20
CA MET A 164 7.94 -15.04 -2.52
C MET A 164 8.78 -13.87 -3.01
N SER A 165 8.61 -12.66 -2.46
CA SER A 165 9.34 -11.46 -2.90
C SER A 165 9.99 -10.67 -1.75
N HIS A 166 9.46 -10.78 -0.53
CA HIS A 166 9.83 -9.98 0.64
C HIS A 166 9.79 -10.84 1.91
N ASP A 167 10.69 -11.81 2.00
CA ASP A 167 10.79 -12.73 3.14
C ASP A 167 11.78 -12.21 4.20
N THR A 168 11.56 -10.96 4.65
CA THR A 168 12.28 -10.41 5.80
C THR A 168 11.31 -10.01 6.89
N GLY A 169 11.72 -10.15 8.14
CA GLY A 169 10.89 -9.76 9.28
C GLY A 169 10.49 -8.27 9.25
N VAL A 170 11.30 -7.40 8.62
CA VAL A 170 10.97 -5.97 8.47
C VAL A 170 9.87 -5.76 7.43
N ALA A 171 9.97 -6.41 6.27
CA ALA A 171 8.96 -6.28 5.21
C ALA A 171 7.61 -6.87 5.64
N ILE A 172 7.63 -8.06 6.25
CA ILE A 172 6.42 -8.71 6.78
C ILE A 172 5.81 -7.86 7.92
N SER A 173 6.64 -7.24 8.78
CA SER A 173 6.18 -6.31 9.81
C SER A 173 5.40 -5.13 9.22
N GLY A 174 5.91 -4.51 8.16
CA GLY A 174 5.24 -3.40 7.47
C GLY A 174 3.92 -3.84 6.83
N ALA A 175 3.94 -4.95 6.12
CA ALA A 175 2.73 -5.50 5.50
C ALA A 175 1.66 -5.86 6.56
N CYS A 176 2.06 -6.45 7.69
CA CYS A 176 1.15 -6.73 8.81
C CYS A 176 0.56 -5.45 9.42
N LEU A 177 1.32 -4.34 9.47
CA LEU A 177 0.80 -3.06 9.94
C LEU A 177 -0.36 -2.60 9.07
N ILE A 178 -0.14 -2.52 7.75
CA ILE A 178 -1.17 -2.06 6.80
C ILE A 178 -2.40 -2.98 6.84
N ALA A 179 -2.21 -4.30 6.74
CA ALA A 179 -3.30 -5.27 6.78
C ALA A 179 -4.08 -5.21 8.10
N GLY A 180 -3.39 -5.01 9.23
CA GLY A 180 -4.00 -4.89 10.55
C GLY A 180 -4.87 -3.64 10.69
N VAL A 181 -4.40 -2.48 10.20
CA VAL A 181 -5.20 -1.24 10.18
C VAL A 181 -6.44 -1.42 9.32
N VAL A 182 -6.29 -1.94 8.09
CA VAL A 182 -7.42 -2.21 7.18
C VAL A 182 -8.41 -3.17 7.82
N SER A 183 -7.94 -4.27 8.41
CA SER A 183 -8.79 -5.27 9.05
C SER A 183 -9.61 -4.69 10.21
N ALA A 184 -9.01 -3.84 11.05
CA ALA A 184 -9.69 -3.17 12.15
C ALA A 184 -10.70 -2.12 11.66
N ALA A 185 -10.34 -1.34 10.63
CA ALA A 185 -11.25 -0.38 9.99
C ALA A 185 -12.49 -1.07 9.41
N MET A 186 -12.33 -2.25 8.80
CA MET A 186 -13.46 -3.07 8.30
C MET A 186 -14.45 -3.46 9.39
N GLU A 187 -14.02 -3.62 10.64
CA GLU A 187 -14.90 -3.92 11.80
C GLU A 187 -15.40 -2.64 12.49
N GLY A 188 -15.06 -1.46 11.97
CA GLY A 188 -15.53 -0.17 12.50
C GLY A 188 -14.76 0.34 13.72
N ALA A 189 -13.51 -0.08 13.89
CA ALA A 189 -12.63 0.52 14.90
C ALA A 189 -12.43 2.01 14.62
N ASP A 190 -12.21 2.81 15.66
CA ASP A 190 -11.76 4.19 15.50
C ASP A 190 -10.29 4.23 15.02
N LEU A 191 -9.85 5.39 14.55
CA LEU A 191 -8.52 5.53 13.95
C LEU A 191 -7.39 5.16 14.92
N PRO A 192 -7.37 5.60 16.19
CA PRO A 192 -6.37 5.16 17.16
C PRO A 192 -6.39 3.64 17.40
N GLY A 193 -7.56 3.04 17.56
CA GLY A 193 -7.73 1.60 17.80
C GLY A 193 -7.25 0.75 16.62
N ALA A 194 -7.52 1.21 15.38
CA ALA A 194 -7.05 0.53 14.19
C ALA A 194 -5.52 0.60 14.08
N ILE A 195 -4.90 1.75 14.37
CA ILE A 195 -3.45 1.91 14.37
C ILE A 195 -2.80 0.99 15.40
N GLU A 196 -3.35 0.91 16.62
CA GLU A 196 -2.83 -0.01 17.65
C GLU A 196 -2.96 -1.48 17.22
N THR A 197 -4.05 -1.85 16.53
CA THR A 197 -4.21 -3.19 15.94
C THR A 197 -3.13 -3.45 14.87
N GLY A 198 -2.88 -2.49 13.98
CA GLY A 198 -1.81 -2.57 13.00
C GLY A 198 -0.42 -2.71 13.63
N ILE A 199 -0.13 -1.92 14.67
CA ILE A 199 1.13 -2.00 15.43
C ILE A 199 1.27 -3.37 16.13
N ALA A 200 0.18 -3.93 16.67
CA ALA A 200 0.20 -5.26 17.27
C ALA A 200 0.46 -6.36 16.23
N ALA A 201 -0.16 -6.26 15.04
CA ALA A 201 0.11 -7.17 13.92
C ALA A 201 1.55 -7.03 13.41
N ALA A 202 2.08 -5.81 13.30
CA ALA A 202 3.46 -5.55 12.89
C ALA A 202 4.49 -6.20 13.82
N ARG A 203 4.25 -6.21 15.13
CA ARG A 203 5.12 -6.89 16.09
C ARG A 203 5.17 -8.39 15.84
N ARG A 204 4.05 -9.04 15.56
CA ARG A 204 3.98 -10.45 15.17
C ARG A 204 4.67 -10.71 13.84
N GLY A 205 4.43 -9.86 12.85
CA GLY A 205 5.07 -9.95 11.53
C GLY A 205 6.59 -9.85 11.61
N ARG A 206 7.14 -9.07 12.55
CA ARG A 206 8.59 -8.94 12.75
C ARG A 206 9.27 -10.26 13.14
N GLU A 207 8.53 -11.18 13.73
CA GLU A 207 9.02 -12.50 14.16
C GLU A 207 8.98 -13.53 13.01
N ARG A 208 8.39 -13.18 11.86
CA ARG A 208 8.34 -14.00 10.64
C ARG A 208 9.51 -13.63 9.70
N GLY A 209 9.80 -14.52 8.76
CA GLY A 209 10.84 -14.31 7.74
C GLY A 209 12.25 -14.15 8.28
N GLU A 210 13.16 -13.79 7.39
CA GLU A 210 14.58 -13.60 7.70
C GLU A 210 14.80 -12.40 8.61
N GLN A 211 15.63 -12.55 9.65
CA GLN A 211 15.94 -11.46 10.57
C GLN A 211 17.08 -10.61 10.00
N THR A 212 16.77 -9.35 9.71
CA THR A 212 17.70 -8.37 9.15
C THR A 212 17.93 -7.19 10.10
N VAL A 213 19.09 -6.53 9.96
CA VAL A 213 19.37 -5.29 10.69
C VAL A 213 18.56 -4.17 10.07
N ALA A 214 17.56 -3.68 10.79
CA ALA A 214 16.67 -2.61 10.33
C ALA A 214 16.03 -1.88 11.51
N ALA A 215 15.57 -0.65 11.27
CA ALA A 215 14.78 0.09 12.25
C ALA A 215 13.43 -0.59 12.50
N SER A 216 12.87 -0.39 13.69
CA SER A 216 11.57 -0.93 14.06
C SER A 216 10.43 -0.19 13.36
N VAL A 217 9.69 -0.89 12.49
CA VAL A 217 8.46 -0.34 11.85
C VAL A 217 7.45 0.13 12.90
N PRO A 218 7.09 -0.66 13.95
CA PRO A 218 6.20 -0.19 15.00
C PRO A 218 6.67 1.07 15.73
N ALA A 219 7.97 1.19 16.00
CA ALA A 219 8.50 2.36 16.70
C ALA A 219 8.45 3.62 15.82
N ARG A 220 8.84 3.51 14.55
CA ARG A 220 8.75 4.62 13.60
C ARG A 220 7.31 5.02 13.28
N ALA A 221 6.37 4.05 13.24
CA ALA A 221 4.94 4.36 13.09
C ALA A 221 4.42 5.19 14.28
N ARG A 222 4.84 4.88 15.53
CA ARG A 222 4.50 5.72 16.69
C ARG A 222 5.08 7.12 16.59
N LEU A 223 6.32 7.27 16.15
CA LEU A 223 6.92 8.59 15.89
C LEU A 223 6.11 9.35 14.85
N ALA A 224 5.72 8.72 13.74
CA ALA A 224 4.89 9.35 12.71
C ALA A 224 3.52 9.81 13.25
N VAL A 225 2.89 9.01 14.14
CA VAL A 225 1.65 9.39 14.84
C VAL A 225 1.85 10.61 15.74
N GLU A 226 2.95 10.65 16.49
CA GLU A 226 3.30 11.80 17.35
C GLU A 226 3.51 13.09 16.53
N LEU A 227 4.27 13.02 15.43
CA LEU A 227 4.46 14.15 14.51
C LEU A 227 3.12 14.63 13.92
N ALA A 228 2.24 13.71 13.52
CA ALA A 228 0.93 14.04 12.97
C ALA A 228 0.04 14.79 13.96
N GLY A 229 0.18 14.54 15.26
CA GLY A 229 -0.54 15.22 16.35
C GLY A 229 0.10 16.54 16.82
N GLY A 230 1.24 16.96 16.29
CA GLY A 230 2.09 18.03 16.83
C GLY A 230 1.56 19.46 16.68
N GLY A 231 0.39 19.68 16.06
CA GLY A 231 -0.23 21.02 15.96
C GLY A 231 0.45 22.01 14.99
N THR A 232 1.46 21.56 14.23
CA THR A 232 2.10 22.32 13.15
C THR A 232 1.21 22.39 11.90
N ASP A 233 1.52 23.27 10.94
CA ASP A 233 0.89 23.22 9.62
C ASP A 233 1.33 22.00 8.81
N ASP A 234 0.67 21.74 7.68
CA ASP A 234 0.94 20.57 6.88
C ASP A 234 2.32 20.56 6.24
N GLU A 235 2.83 21.73 5.83
CA GLU A 235 4.16 21.81 5.25
C GLU A 235 5.26 21.47 6.26
N THR A 236 5.12 21.97 7.48
CA THR A 236 6.03 21.66 8.59
C THR A 236 5.93 20.19 8.97
N PHE A 237 4.71 19.65 9.09
CA PHE A 237 4.51 18.23 9.35
C PHE A 237 5.15 17.33 8.29
N LEU A 238 4.92 17.61 6.99
CA LEU A 238 5.50 16.79 5.91
C LEU A 238 7.02 16.86 5.90
N ARG A 239 7.60 18.03 6.20
CA ARG A 239 9.05 18.17 6.32
C ARG A 239 9.60 17.36 7.49
N GLU A 240 8.99 17.45 8.67
CA GLU A 240 9.40 16.66 9.83
C GLU A 240 9.24 15.15 9.58
N LEU A 241 8.16 14.75 8.92
CA LEU A 241 7.93 13.35 8.54
C LEU A 241 9.01 12.86 7.57
N TYR A 242 9.32 13.65 6.53
CA TYR A 242 10.38 13.33 5.57
C TYR A 242 11.76 13.23 6.22
N ASP A 243 12.12 14.19 7.08
CA ASP A 243 13.45 14.27 7.68
C ASP A 243 13.68 13.24 8.80
N LEU A 244 12.66 12.94 9.61
CA LEU A 244 12.79 12.11 10.82
C LEU A 244 12.35 10.66 10.63
N VAL A 245 11.37 10.42 9.78
CA VAL A 245 10.84 9.07 9.48
C VAL A 245 11.42 8.56 8.17
N GLY A 246 11.52 9.43 7.18
CA GLY A 246 11.91 9.09 5.81
C GLY A 246 10.69 8.78 4.93
N ALA A 247 10.94 8.78 3.62
CA ALA A 247 9.92 8.54 2.60
C ALA A 247 10.47 7.70 1.42
N TRP A 248 11.48 6.88 1.68
CA TRP A 248 12.12 6.06 0.66
C TRP A 248 11.41 4.71 0.50
N VAL A 249 11.75 3.95 -0.53
CA VAL A 249 11.18 2.62 -0.88
C VAL A 249 11.40 1.54 0.19
N THR A 250 12.18 1.81 1.24
CA THR A 250 12.37 0.86 2.34
C THR A 250 11.13 0.79 3.22
N THR A 251 10.74 -0.42 3.63
CA THR A 251 9.58 -0.64 4.51
C THR A 251 9.64 0.16 5.81
N THR A 252 10.87 0.40 6.32
CA THR A 252 11.09 1.13 7.58
C THR A 252 10.80 2.62 7.49
N GLU A 253 10.65 3.17 6.28
CA GLU A 253 10.35 4.57 6.02
C GLU A 253 8.93 4.73 5.48
N SER A 254 8.63 4.14 4.32
CA SER A 254 7.36 4.35 3.63
C SER A 254 6.13 3.90 4.43
N VAL A 255 6.18 2.76 5.14
CA VAL A 255 5.04 2.28 5.94
C VAL A 255 4.75 3.19 7.14
N PRO A 256 5.73 3.59 7.97
CA PRO A 256 5.51 4.61 8.99
C PRO A 256 5.04 5.95 8.43
N ALA A 257 5.57 6.40 7.29
CA ALA A 257 5.14 7.63 6.63
C ALA A 257 3.66 7.55 6.21
N ALA A 258 3.20 6.42 5.65
CA ALA A 258 1.81 6.18 5.32
C ALA A 258 0.87 6.27 6.55
N VAL A 259 1.32 5.78 7.72
CA VAL A 259 0.59 5.94 8.98
C VAL A 259 0.54 7.41 9.40
N GLY A 260 1.65 8.14 9.28
CA GLY A 260 1.71 9.56 9.61
C GLY A 260 0.72 10.41 8.81
N VAL A 261 0.70 10.23 7.48
CA VAL A 261 -0.24 10.98 6.61
C VAL A 261 -1.68 10.54 6.81
N LEU A 262 -1.94 9.27 7.14
CA LEU A 262 -3.27 8.77 7.51
C LEU A 262 -3.82 9.51 8.75
N VAL A 263 -3.02 9.61 9.79
CA VAL A 263 -3.40 10.31 11.03
C VAL A 263 -3.58 11.79 10.79
N ARG A 264 -2.64 12.43 10.08
CA ARG A 264 -2.70 13.86 9.76
C ARG A 264 -3.92 14.22 8.92
N GLY A 265 -4.29 13.36 8.00
CA GLY A 265 -5.50 13.52 7.16
C GLY A 265 -6.80 13.13 7.85
N GLY A 266 -6.75 12.62 9.10
CA GLY A 266 -7.93 12.23 9.87
C GLY A 266 -8.73 11.07 9.25
N GLY A 267 -8.11 10.25 8.40
CA GLY A 267 -8.76 9.15 7.70
C GLY A 267 -9.60 9.56 6.48
N ASP A 268 -9.60 10.82 6.07
CA ASP A 268 -10.22 11.27 4.83
C ASP A 268 -9.36 10.85 3.62
N PRO A 269 -9.85 10.01 2.69
CA PRO A 269 -9.03 9.45 1.62
C PRO A 269 -8.47 10.51 0.67
N VAL A 270 -9.21 11.57 0.36
CA VAL A 270 -8.72 12.64 -0.52
C VAL A 270 -7.60 13.42 0.16
N ARG A 271 -7.84 13.84 1.40
CA ARG A 271 -6.86 14.59 2.17
C ARG A 271 -5.58 13.80 2.42
N VAL A 272 -5.71 12.53 2.78
CA VAL A 272 -4.59 11.62 3.05
C VAL A 272 -3.71 11.44 1.82
N THR A 273 -4.32 11.22 0.65
CA THR A 273 -3.60 11.02 -0.61
C THR A 273 -2.95 12.31 -1.13
N GLU A 274 -3.57 13.47 -0.91
CA GLU A 274 -2.94 14.77 -1.18
C GLU A 274 -1.69 15.00 -0.32
N LEU A 275 -1.76 14.69 0.99
CA LEU A 275 -0.60 14.79 1.87
C LEU A 275 0.54 13.86 1.41
N ALA A 276 0.22 12.62 1.05
CA ALA A 276 1.20 11.65 0.55
C ALA A 276 1.88 12.15 -0.74
N ALA A 277 1.11 12.65 -1.70
CA ALA A 277 1.62 13.17 -2.97
C ALA A 277 2.57 14.39 -2.82
N ASN A 278 2.46 15.13 -1.71
CA ASN A 278 3.30 16.29 -1.41
C ASN A 278 4.45 16.00 -0.44
N LEU A 279 4.58 14.77 0.05
CA LEU A 279 5.63 14.37 0.98
C LEU A 279 7.01 14.30 0.33
N GLY A 280 7.07 13.87 -0.94
CA GLY A 280 8.31 13.51 -1.63
C GLY A 280 8.74 12.08 -1.35
N GLY A 281 9.76 11.61 -2.06
CA GLY A 281 10.21 10.22 -2.02
C GLY A 281 9.25 9.30 -2.78
N ASP A 282 8.87 8.20 -2.21
CA ASP A 282 8.04 7.14 -2.77
C ASP A 282 6.54 7.47 -2.63
N THR A 283 6.12 8.54 -3.31
CA THR A 283 4.83 9.21 -3.11
C THR A 283 3.63 8.37 -3.54
N ASP A 284 3.74 7.57 -4.58
CA ASP A 284 2.71 6.67 -5.08
C ASP A 284 2.48 5.50 -4.11
N THR A 285 3.54 4.81 -3.68
CA THR A 285 3.42 3.70 -2.73
C THR A 285 2.94 4.17 -1.35
N ILE A 286 3.47 5.29 -0.83
CA ILE A 286 2.98 5.87 0.43
C ILE A 286 1.52 6.26 0.29
N GLY A 287 1.15 6.88 -0.83
CA GLY A 287 -0.22 7.23 -1.18
C GLY A 287 -1.13 6.02 -1.27
N ALA A 288 -0.71 4.96 -1.97
CA ALA A 288 -1.47 3.71 -2.10
C ALA A 288 -1.76 3.07 -0.74
N MET A 289 -0.75 2.92 0.11
CA MET A 289 -0.91 2.35 1.47
C MET A 289 -1.81 3.22 2.35
N ALA A 290 -1.56 4.53 2.39
CA ALA A 290 -2.34 5.46 3.20
C ALA A 290 -3.78 5.59 2.70
N GLY A 291 -3.97 5.68 1.38
CA GLY A 291 -5.28 5.71 0.73
C GLY A 291 -6.09 4.45 0.96
N ALA A 292 -5.46 3.25 0.93
CA ALA A 292 -6.11 1.99 1.27
C ALA A 292 -6.66 2.00 2.70
N MET A 293 -5.85 2.41 3.66
CA MET A 293 -6.26 2.51 5.06
C MET A 293 -7.38 3.54 5.24
N ALA A 294 -7.26 4.74 4.66
CA ALA A 294 -8.26 5.79 4.73
C ALA A 294 -9.58 5.38 4.08
N GLY A 295 -9.53 4.75 2.91
CA GLY A 295 -10.72 4.26 2.21
C GLY A 295 -11.44 3.14 2.97
N ALA A 296 -10.71 2.26 3.67
CA ALA A 296 -11.30 1.26 4.57
C ALA A 296 -12.04 1.91 5.75
N PHE A 297 -11.57 3.07 6.19
CA PHE A 297 -12.19 3.88 7.24
C PHE A 297 -13.45 4.58 6.78
N ALA A 298 -13.31 5.39 5.75
CA ALA A 298 -14.32 6.35 5.32
C ALA A 298 -15.36 5.74 4.37
N GLY A 299 -15.03 4.60 3.73
CA GLY A 299 -15.86 3.99 2.69
C GLY A 299 -15.73 4.66 1.33
N LEU A 300 -16.29 4.02 0.30
CA LEU A 300 -16.26 4.51 -1.07
C LEU A 300 -16.95 5.88 -1.22
N GLY A 301 -18.03 6.10 -0.45
CA GLY A 301 -18.80 7.33 -0.48
C GLY A 301 -18.01 8.59 -0.11
N ALA A 302 -16.85 8.46 0.52
CA ALA A 302 -15.96 9.58 0.84
C ALA A 302 -15.08 10.03 -0.34
N ILE A 303 -14.99 9.23 -1.41
CA ILE A 303 -14.25 9.57 -2.63
C ILE A 303 -15.21 10.20 -3.63
N PRO A 304 -14.93 11.40 -4.17
CA PRO A 304 -15.81 12.05 -5.14
C PRO A 304 -16.06 11.19 -6.39
N THR A 305 -17.30 11.13 -6.86
CA THR A 305 -17.69 10.32 -8.02
C THR A 305 -16.85 10.64 -9.25
N ALA A 306 -16.58 11.92 -9.54
CA ALA A 306 -15.74 12.31 -10.67
C ALA A 306 -14.31 11.74 -10.58
N THR A 307 -13.76 11.61 -9.38
CA THR A 307 -12.45 10.99 -9.14
C THR A 307 -12.51 9.47 -9.42
N LEU A 308 -13.57 8.81 -8.93
CA LEU A 308 -13.80 7.38 -9.19
C LEU A 308 -13.98 7.09 -10.69
N ASP A 309 -14.71 7.94 -11.40
CA ASP A 309 -14.94 7.81 -12.85
C ASP A 309 -13.61 7.86 -13.63
N VAL A 310 -12.69 8.75 -13.25
CA VAL A 310 -11.34 8.78 -13.84
C VAL A 310 -10.58 7.50 -13.54
N LEU A 311 -10.49 7.10 -12.28
CA LEU A 311 -9.75 5.90 -11.87
C LEU A 311 -10.23 4.64 -12.59
N THR A 312 -11.55 4.44 -12.66
CA THR A 312 -12.13 3.24 -13.27
C THR A 312 -12.01 3.25 -14.80
N SER A 313 -12.15 4.42 -15.44
CA SER A 313 -12.07 4.53 -16.91
C SER A 313 -10.63 4.44 -17.44
N VAL A 314 -9.65 4.96 -16.70
CA VAL A 314 -8.24 4.97 -17.13
C VAL A 314 -7.56 3.61 -16.89
N ASN A 315 -7.95 2.89 -15.83
CA ASN A 315 -7.20 1.72 -15.35
C ASN A 315 -7.92 0.37 -15.48
N ASP A 316 -9.14 0.34 -16.00
CA ASP A 316 -9.97 -0.89 -16.13
C ASP A 316 -10.09 -1.67 -14.80
N ILE A 317 -10.32 -0.95 -13.70
CA ILE A 317 -10.53 -1.51 -12.36
C ILE A 317 -11.97 -1.33 -11.90
N ASP A 318 -12.49 -2.29 -11.14
CA ASP A 318 -13.81 -2.21 -10.48
C ASP A 318 -13.66 -2.47 -8.97
N PRO A 319 -13.44 -1.41 -8.17
CA PRO A 319 -13.32 -1.54 -6.72
C PRO A 319 -14.59 -2.09 -6.04
N VAL A 320 -15.77 -1.82 -6.59
CA VAL A 320 -17.05 -2.27 -6.03
C VAL A 320 -17.23 -3.76 -6.24
N ALA A 321 -17.05 -4.25 -7.46
CA ALA A 321 -17.16 -5.67 -7.76
C ALA A 321 -16.11 -6.47 -6.99
N MET A 322 -14.85 -6.01 -6.96
CA MET A 322 -13.77 -6.69 -6.24
C MET A 322 -14.01 -6.66 -4.73
N GLY A 323 -14.36 -5.51 -4.15
CA GLY A 323 -14.67 -5.38 -2.73
C GLY A 323 -15.82 -6.28 -2.30
N THR A 324 -16.89 -6.36 -3.11
CA THR A 324 -18.01 -7.26 -2.89
C THR A 324 -17.56 -8.73 -2.85
N ALA A 325 -16.73 -9.12 -3.81
CA ALA A 325 -16.21 -10.50 -3.90
C ALA A 325 -15.34 -10.85 -2.68
N LEU A 326 -14.47 -9.96 -2.23
CA LEU A 326 -13.61 -10.18 -1.05
C LEU A 326 -14.42 -10.25 0.25
N VAL A 327 -15.46 -9.42 0.41
CA VAL A 327 -16.38 -9.52 1.55
C VAL A 327 -17.08 -10.87 1.59
N GLY A 328 -17.45 -11.42 0.43
CA GLY A 328 -18.06 -12.74 0.33
C GLY A 328 -17.19 -13.92 0.81
N VAL A 329 -15.88 -13.74 0.87
CA VAL A 329 -14.89 -14.75 1.34
C VAL A 329 -14.18 -14.35 2.64
N ARG A 330 -14.64 -13.29 3.33
CA ARG A 330 -14.08 -12.78 4.59
C ARG A 330 -14.24 -13.79 5.73
N ARG A 331 -13.20 -14.03 6.49
CA ARG A 331 -13.13 -15.02 7.58
C ARG A 331 -12.69 -14.40 8.91
#